data_3e23391d4c9df7a6ab49da517ed3b841
#
_entry.id   3e23391d4c9df7a6ab49da517ed3b841
#
_cell.length_a   1.000
_cell.length_b   1.000
_cell.length_c   1.000
_cell.angle_alpha   90.00
_cell.angle_beta   90.00
_cell.angle_gamma   90.00
#
_symmetry.space_group_name_H-M   'P 1'
#
loop_
_entity.id
_entity.type
_entity.pdbx_description
1 polymer ?
#
loop_
_entity_poly.entity_id
_entity_poly.type
_entity_poly.pdbx_seq_one_letter_code
_entity_poly.pdbx_strand_id
1 'polypeptide(L)'
;EGDAIFINSKILHQFYASSDGVIPNFVCMPEFIAPENSLIYKKYILPIISSNISFQCFRINESWQVKIIQIMIKIMEIQENEKIRELATLALLQDLWLTFYENVKLSGKEEVQTVDEAAQKRVQLMMQYIHENYNHELSLDEIASHIGVSKSTALNLFRRFLHTTPVAYLIGYRLQAASWLLKNTNKKVKTIAYESGFRNVDYFCRLFKRRYHLT
;
A
#
# COMPACT_ATOMS: atom_id res chain seq x y z
N GLU A 1 -7.92 -9.46 -19.92
CA GLU A 1 -7.48 -10.65 -19.21
C GLU A 1 -6.01 -10.92 -19.57
N GLY A 2 -5.12 -11.15 -18.57
CA GLY A 2 -3.69 -11.33 -18.79
C GLY A 2 -2.82 -10.09 -18.72
N ASP A 3 -3.38 -8.90 -18.60
CA ASP A 3 -2.64 -7.65 -18.39
C ASP A 3 -2.14 -7.55 -16.94
N ALA A 4 -1.07 -6.78 -16.72
CA ALA A 4 -0.54 -6.49 -15.40
C ALA A 4 -0.40 -4.97 -15.18
N ILE A 5 -0.22 -4.56 -13.92
CA ILE A 5 -0.04 -3.17 -13.55
C ILE A 5 1.10 -3.04 -12.54
N PHE A 6 1.99 -2.10 -12.80
CA PHE A 6 2.91 -1.55 -11.81
C PHE A 6 2.26 -0.32 -11.17
N ILE A 7 2.31 -0.24 -9.85
CA ILE A 7 1.87 0.93 -9.09
C ILE A 7 3.08 1.43 -8.31
N ASN A 8 3.42 2.70 -8.51
CA ASN A 8 4.59 3.29 -7.90
C ASN A 8 4.41 3.48 -6.39
N SER A 9 5.54 3.69 -5.71
CA SER A 9 5.58 3.96 -4.26
C SER A 9 4.67 5.12 -3.89
N LYS A 10 3.99 4.99 -2.75
CA LYS A 10 3.15 6.04 -2.16
C LYS A 10 1.91 6.43 -2.97
N ILE A 11 1.55 5.69 -4.01
CA ILE A 11 0.32 5.95 -4.78
C ILE A 11 -0.88 5.27 -4.10
N LEU A 12 -1.86 6.08 -3.72
CA LEU A 12 -3.15 5.57 -3.24
C LEU A 12 -3.90 4.92 -4.40
N HIS A 13 -4.27 3.67 -4.22
CA HIS A 13 -4.99 2.91 -5.24
C HIS A 13 -6.05 2.00 -4.60
N GLN A 14 -7.05 1.64 -5.38
CA GLN A 14 -8.09 0.71 -4.99
C GLN A 14 -8.50 -0.12 -6.22
N PHE A 15 -8.72 -1.41 -6.01
CA PHE A 15 -9.25 -2.30 -7.05
C PHE A 15 -10.75 -2.51 -6.82
N TYR A 16 -11.51 -2.44 -7.91
CA TYR A 16 -12.91 -2.84 -7.95
C TYR A 16 -13.04 -4.02 -8.89
N ALA A 17 -13.61 -5.12 -8.40
CA ALA A 17 -13.95 -6.25 -9.23
C ALA A 17 -15.42 -6.18 -9.62
N SER A 18 -15.72 -6.36 -10.90
CA SER A 18 -17.10 -6.48 -11.41
C SER A 18 -17.65 -7.90 -11.29
N SER A 19 -16.81 -8.87 -11.00
CA SER A 19 -17.12 -10.28 -10.78
C SER A 19 -16.13 -10.89 -9.80
N ASP A 20 -16.46 -12.06 -9.25
CA ASP A 20 -15.52 -12.82 -8.42
C ASP A 20 -14.26 -13.16 -9.22
N GLY A 21 -13.11 -12.82 -8.65
CA GLY A 21 -11.82 -13.06 -9.28
C GLY A 21 -10.68 -12.90 -8.28
N VAL A 22 -9.53 -13.50 -8.61
CA VAL A 22 -8.29 -13.34 -7.85
C VAL A 22 -7.36 -12.44 -8.65
N ILE A 23 -6.90 -11.36 -8.03
CA ILE A 23 -5.85 -10.50 -8.58
C ILE A 23 -4.56 -10.88 -7.85
N PRO A 24 -3.71 -11.73 -8.44
CA PRO A 24 -2.43 -12.04 -7.85
C PRO A 24 -1.56 -10.78 -7.84
N ASN A 25 -0.93 -10.51 -6.69
CA ASN A 25 -0.08 -9.34 -6.53
C ASN A 25 1.10 -9.65 -5.62
N PHE A 26 2.17 -8.90 -5.78
CA PHE A 26 3.26 -8.84 -4.82
C PHE A 26 3.63 -7.39 -4.54
N VAL A 27 4.04 -7.13 -3.32
CA VAL A 27 4.51 -5.81 -2.87
C VAL A 27 5.93 -6.00 -2.36
N CYS A 28 6.86 -5.21 -2.85
CA CYS A 28 8.23 -5.20 -2.36
C CYS A 28 8.68 -3.77 -2.05
N MET A 29 9.54 -3.64 -1.06
CA MET A 29 10.24 -2.39 -0.83
C MET A 29 11.32 -2.23 -1.91
N PRO A 30 11.53 -1.01 -2.45
CA PRO A 30 12.59 -0.78 -3.45
C PRO A 30 13.98 -1.21 -2.98
N GLU A 31 14.25 -1.12 -1.67
CA GLU A 31 15.49 -1.52 -1.02
C GLU A 31 15.75 -3.03 -1.12
N PHE A 32 14.72 -3.83 -1.37
CA PHE A 32 14.87 -5.26 -1.63
C PHE A 32 15.58 -5.54 -2.96
N ILE A 33 15.43 -4.66 -3.97
CA ILE A 33 16.11 -4.78 -5.27
C ILE A 33 17.58 -4.38 -5.13
N ALA A 34 17.86 -3.28 -4.42
CA ALA A 34 19.21 -2.82 -4.12
C ALA A 34 19.20 -1.88 -2.90
N PRO A 35 20.23 -1.91 -2.04
CA PRO A 35 20.33 -1.03 -0.87
C PRO A 35 20.28 0.46 -1.26
N GLU A 36 19.56 1.28 -0.49
CA GLU A 36 19.32 2.70 -0.76
C GLU A 36 20.61 3.53 -0.96
N ASN A 37 21.68 3.18 -0.23
CA ASN A 37 22.97 3.85 -0.35
C ASN A 37 23.80 3.38 -1.56
N SER A 38 23.36 2.35 -2.28
CA SER A 38 24.08 1.79 -3.43
C SER A 38 24.00 2.67 -4.67
N LEU A 39 24.99 2.50 -5.57
CA LEU A 39 24.95 3.14 -6.90
C LEU A 39 23.76 2.66 -7.72
N ILE A 40 23.40 1.37 -7.60
CA ILE A 40 22.28 0.78 -8.34
C ILE A 40 20.97 1.46 -7.95
N TYR A 41 20.71 1.63 -6.66
CA TYR A 41 19.52 2.30 -6.18
C TYR A 41 19.44 3.74 -6.69
N LYS A 42 20.49 4.52 -6.47
CA LYS A 42 20.53 5.95 -6.84
C LYS A 42 20.40 6.18 -8.35
N LYS A 43 20.98 5.30 -9.16
CA LYS A 43 21.02 5.47 -10.62
C LYS A 43 19.80 4.88 -11.34
N TYR A 44 19.25 3.77 -10.85
CA TYR A 44 18.27 2.99 -11.60
C TYR A 44 16.91 2.84 -10.90
N ILE A 45 16.88 2.92 -9.56
CA ILE A 45 15.63 2.74 -8.81
C ILE A 45 15.03 4.09 -8.46
N LEU A 46 15.80 4.95 -7.81
CA LEU A 46 15.34 6.26 -7.35
C LEU A 46 14.70 7.11 -8.46
N PRO A 47 15.23 7.18 -9.71
CA PRO A 47 14.58 7.96 -10.76
C PRO A 47 13.16 7.51 -11.11
N ILE A 48 12.85 6.21 -11.03
CA ILE A 48 11.51 5.69 -11.29
C ILE A 48 10.60 5.97 -10.12
N ILE A 49 11.01 5.62 -8.89
CA ILE A 49 10.15 5.78 -7.71
C ILE A 49 9.89 7.24 -7.35
N SER A 50 10.79 8.16 -7.76
CA SER A 50 10.64 9.60 -7.58
C SER A 50 10.02 10.29 -8.81
N SER A 51 9.70 9.56 -9.87
CA SER A 51 9.08 10.11 -11.06
C SER A 51 7.59 10.37 -10.89
N ASN A 52 7.02 11.10 -11.85
CA ASN A 52 5.57 11.33 -11.92
C ASN A 52 4.77 10.13 -12.45
N ILE A 53 5.43 8.98 -12.65
CA ILE A 53 4.76 7.75 -13.06
C ILE A 53 4.01 7.20 -11.86
N SER A 54 2.70 7.45 -11.79
CA SER A 54 1.84 6.89 -10.75
C SER A 54 1.62 5.39 -10.92
N PHE A 55 1.43 4.96 -12.17
CA PHE A 55 1.25 3.55 -12.54
C PHE A 55 1.66 3.32 -13.99
N GLN A 56 1.93 2.06 -14.33
CA GLN A 56 2.17 1.61 -15.71
C GLN A 56 1.39 0.31 -15.94
N CYS A 57 0.50 0.31 -16.94
CA CYS A 57 -0.15 -0.92 -17.40
C CYS A 57 0.77 -1.66 -18.36
N PHE A 58 0.86 -2.97 -18.21
CA PHE A 58 1.54 -3.88 -19.12
C PHE A 58 0.51 -4.74 -19.85
N ARG A 59 0.56 -4.70 -21.19
CA ARG A 59 -0.38 -5.38 -22.06
C ARG A 59 0.31 -6.48 -22.84
N ILE A 60 -0.43 -7.52 -23.16
CA ILE A 60 0.08 -8.69 -23.90
C ILE A 60 0.45 -8.41 -25.37
N ASN A 61 0.23 -7.19 -25.86
CA ASN A 61 0.46 -6.81 -27.26
C ASN A 61 1.85 -6.26 -27.55
N GLU A 62 2.66 -5.98 -26.53
CA GLU A 62 4.00 -5.39 -26.68
C GLU A 62 5.07 -6.31 -26.07
N SER A 63 6.11 -6.60 -26.85
CA SER A 63 7.12 -7.62 -26.50
C SER A 63 7.79 -7.42 -25.14
N TRP A 64 8.19 -6.20 -24.82
CA TRP A 64 8.83 -5.92 -23.51
C TRP A 64 7.84 -5.99 -22.34
N GLN A 65 6.58 -5.65 -22.58
CA GLN A 65 5.52 -5.73 -21.57
C GLN A 65 5.14 -7.18 -21.30
N VAL A 66 5.09 -8.01 -22.33
CA VAL A 66 4.92 -9.47 -22.20
C VAL A 66 6.04 -10.08 -21.35
N LYS A 67 7.30 -9.65 -21.57
CA LYS A 67 8.43 -10.12 -20.76
C LYS A 67 8.20 -9.79 -19.28
N ILE A 68 7.75 -8.59 -18.94
CA ILE A 68 7.44 -8.19 -17.55
C ILE A 68 6.35 -9.08 -16.97
N ILE A 69 5.24 -9.30 -17.71
CA ILE A 69 4.14 -10.17 -17.27
C ILE A 69 4.65 -11.58 -16.98
N GLN A 70 5.48 -12.14 -17.87
CA GLN A 70 6.07 -13.46 -17.69
C GLN A 70 6.98 -13.54 -16.45
N ILE A 71 7.76 -12.50 -16.17
CA ILE A 71 8.59 -12.43 -14.96
C ILE A 71 7.70 -12.36 -13.71
N MET A 72 6.60 -11.60 -13.74
CA MET A 72 5.67 -11.53 -12.62
C MET A 72 5.04 -12.89 -12.32
N ILE A 73 4.64 -13.66 -13.35
CA ILE A 73 4.13 -15.01 -13.19
C ILE A 73 5.20 -15.91 -12.56
N LYS A 74 6.43 -15.88 -13.04
CA LYS A 74 7.55 -16.66 -12.47
C LYS A 74 7.83 -16.32 -11.00
N ILE A 75 7.72 -15.02 -10.62
CA ILE A 75 7.87 -14.61 -9.23
C ILE A 75 6.80 -15.28 -8.34
N MET A 76 5.58 -15.43 -8.83
CA MET A 76 4.52 -16.11 -8.07
C MET A 76 4.76 -17.60 -7.97
N GLU A 77 5.12 -18.25 -9.07
CA GLU A 77 5.39 -19.69 -9.13
C GLU A 77 6.55 -20.10 -8.21
N ILE A 78 7.63 -19.30 -8.18
CA ILE A 78 8.82 -19.63 -7.38
C ILE A 78 8.55 -19.58 -5.85
N GLN A 79 7.46 -18.96 -5.39
CA GLN A 79 7.14 -18.90 -3.96
C GLN A 79 6.88 -20.26 -3.34
N GLU A 80 6.52 -21.26 -4.13
CA GLU A 80 6.32 -22.64 -3.66
C GLU A 80 7.65 -23.39 -3.44
N ASN A 81 8.76 -22.87 -3.97
CA ASN A 81 10.08 -23.48 -3.82
C ASN A 81 10.84 -22.90 -2.62
N GLU A 82 10.65 -23.49 -1.44
CA GLU A 82 11.26 -23.03 -0.18
C GLU A 82 12.79 -22.96 -0.18
N LYS A 83 13.48 -23.69 -1.08
CA LYS A 83 14.95 -23.76 -1.08
C LYS A 83 15.61 -22.53 -1.70
N ILE A 84 14.98 -21.90 -2.68
CA ILE A 84 15.62 -20.86 -3.49
C ILE A 84 14.74 -19.61 -3.69
N ARG A 85 13.53 -19.59 -3.16
CA ARG A 85 12.54 -18.53 -3.44
C ARG A 85 13.07 -17.12 -3.19
N GLU A 86 13.80 -16.90 -2.10
CA GLU A 86 14.30 -15.56 -1.74
C GLU A 86 15.31 -15.05 -2.77
N LEU A 87 16.31 -15.86 -3.12
CA LEU A 87 17.33 -15.49 -4.10
C LEU A 87 16.79 -15.44 -5.52
N ALA A 88 15.93 -16.39 -5.90
CA ALA A 88 15.30 -16.41 -7.21
C ALA A 88 14.33 -15.24 -7.39
N THR A 89 13.56 -14.89 -6.37
CA THR A 89 12.69 -13.69 -6.39
C THR A 89 13.51 -12.42 -6.58
N LEU A 90 14.63 -12.27 -5.88
CA LEU A 90 15.52 -11.11 -6.05
C LEU A 90 16.05 -11.02 -7.47
N ALA A 91 16.54 -12.13 -8.05
CA ALA A 91 17.05 -12.14 -9.42
C ALA A 91 15.96 -11.79 -10.45
N LEU A 92 14.75 -12.32 -10.27
CA LEU A 92 13.61 -12.01 -11.13
C LEU A 92 13.15 -10.54 -10.98
N LEU A 93 13.16 -10.00 -9.78
CA LEU A 93 12.84 -8.57 -9.56
C LEU A 93 13.88 -7.66 -10.21
N GLN A 94 15.15 -8.02 -10.20
CA GLN A 94 16.20 -7.26 -10.87
C GLN A 94 16.05 -7.32 -12.41
N ASP A 95 15.71 -8.47 -13.00
CA ASP A 95 15.41 -8.58 -14.45
C ASP A 95 14.14 -7.79 -14.83
N LEU A 96 13.08 -7.88 -14.02
CA LEU A 96 11.88 -7.06 -14.18
C LEU A 96 12.21 -5.57 -14.17
N TRP A 97 12.98 -5.13 -13.17
CA TRP A 97 13.33 -3.73 -13.02
C TRP A 97 14.22 -3.22 -14.17
N LEU A 98 15.18 -4.03 -14.60
CA LEU A 98 16.02 -3.71 -15.77
C LEU A 98 15.15 -3.54 -17.01
N THR A 99 14.28 -4.51 -17.31
CA THR A 99 13.38 -4.45 -18.45
C THR A 99 12.45 -3.22 -18.38
N PHE A 100 11.96 -2.89 -17.20
CA PHE A 100 11.11 -1.71 -16.99
C PHE A 100 11.91 -0.42 -17.20
N TYR A 101 13.08 -0.31 -16.59
CA TYR A 101 13.94 0.89 -16.69
C TYR A 101 14.35 1.20 -18.14
N GLU A 102 14.70 0.19 -18.94
CA GLU A 102 15.10 0.35 -20.34
C GLU A 102 13.96 0.84 -21.24
N ASN A 103 12.72 0.55 -20.90
CA ASN A 103 11.57 0.83 -21.74
C ASN A 103 10.67 1.96 -21.22
N VAL A 104 10.74 2.28 -19.94
CA VAL A 104 9.95 3.37 -19.36
C VAL A 104 10.51 4.73 -19.82
N LYS A 105 9.63 5.56 -20.33
CA LYS A 105 9.99 6.94 -20.69
C LYS A 105 9.87 7.82 -19.45
N LEU A 106 11.00 8.09 -18.81
CA LEU A 106 11.09 9.08 -17.76
C LEU A 106 10.96 10.47 -18.39
N SER A 107 9.76 11.00 -18.46
CA SER A 107 9.55 12.36 -18.95
C SER A 107 10.14 13.34 -17.93
N GLY A 108 11.24 13.96 -18.29
CA GLY A 108 11.85 15.04 -17.52
C GLY A 108 11.05 16.34 -17.66
N LYS A 109 9.85 16.39 -17.08
CA LYS A 109 9.12 17.63 -16.88
C LYS A 109 9.22 18.02 -15.43
N GLU A 110 9.68 19.26 -15.20
CA GLU A 110 9.54 19.93 -13.91
C GLU A 110 8.12 19.77 -13.40
N GLU A 111 8.01 19.29 -12.16
CA GLU A 111 6.73 19.03 -11.51
C GLU A 111 5.97 20.34 -11.28
N VAL A 112 5.03 20.62 -12.13
CA VAL A 112 3.85 21.35 -11.64
C VAL A 112 3.01 20.33 -10.88
N GLN A 113 3.17 20.27 -9.55
CA GLN A 113 2.30 19.47 -8.70
C GLN A 113 0.87 19.85 -9.02
N THR A 114 0.11 18.92 -9.59
CA THR A 114 -1.32 19.19 -9.81
C THR A 114 -2.02 19.32 -8.46
N VAL A 115 -3.12 20.03 -8.41
CA VAL A 115 -3.92 20.21 -7.17
C VAL A 115 -4.32 18.83 -6.60
N ASP A 116 -4.46 17.83 -7.45
CA ASP A 116 -4.77 16.45 -7.05
C ASP A 116 -3.59 15.74 -6.39
N GLU A 117 -2.38 15.92 -6.84
CA GLU A 117 -1.18 15.32 -6.22
C GLU A 117 -0.93 15.87 -4.82
N ALA A 118 -1.08 17.19 -4.64
CA ALA A 118 -0.99 17.80 -3.32
C ALA A 118 -2.09 17.28 -2.38
N ALA A 119 -3.30 17.07 -2.89
CA ALA A 119 -4.42 16.52 -2.15
C ALA A 119 -4.18 15.05 -1.76
N GLN A 120 -3.68 14.22 -2.68
CA GLN A 120 -3.28 12.82 -2.41
C GLN A 120 -2.20 12.75 -1.33
N LYS A 121 -1.16 13.57 -1.45
CA LYS A 121 -0.08 13.62 -0.46
C LYS A 121 -0.60 13.96 0.95
N ARG A 122 -1.56 14.88 1.06
CA ARG A 122 -2.21 15.18 2.34
C ARG A 122 -2.94 13.98 2.92
N VAL A 123 -3.66 13.22 2.09
CA VAL A 123 -4.34 11.98 2.53
C VAL A 123 -3.32 10.96 3.01
N GLN A 124 -2.22 10.76 2.29
CA GLN A 124 -1.15 9.85 2.69
C GLN A 124 -0.53 10.23 4.04
N LEU A 125 -0.23 11.51 4.25
CA LEU A 125 0.29 11.99 5.54
C LEU A 125 -0.69 11.75 6.69
N MET A 126 -1.99 11.98 6.46
CA MET A 126 -3.02 11.64 7.46
C MET A 126 -3.09 10.14 7.75
N MET A 127 -3.01 9.29 6.72
CA MET A 127 -2.98 7.83 6.89
C MET A 127 -1.74 7.39 7.67
N GLN A 128 -0.58 7.92 7.33
CA GLN A 128 0.66 7.62 8.04
C GLN A 128 0.55 8.00 9.53
N TYR A 129 0.07 9.20 9.81
CA TYR A 129 -0.14 9.64 11.19
C TYR A 129 -1.11 8.74 11.96
N ILE A 130 -2.19 8.29 11.31
CA ILE A 130 -3.11 7.30 11.89
C ILE A 130 -2.38 5.98 12.19
N HIS A 131 -1.56 5.47 11.25
CA HIS A 131 -0.84 4.21 11.43
C HIS A 131 0.20 4.26 12.55
N GLU A 132 0.85 5.40 12.74
CA GLU A 132 1.84 5.59 13.81
C GLU A 132 1.20 5.78 15.19
N ASN A 133 -0.07 6.25 15.25
CA ASN A 133 -0.74 6.65 16.49
C ASN A 133 -2.05 5.91 16.79
N TYR A 134 -2.40 4.86 16.01
CA TYR A 134 -3.71 4.19 16.11
C TYR A 134 -4.03 3.61 17.49
N ASN A 135 -3.03 3.21 18.25
CA ASN A 135 -3.16 2.60 19.57
C ASN A 135 -3.39 3.64 20.70
N HIS A 136 -3.23 4.93 20.41
CA HIS A 136 -3.52 6.02 21.32
C HIS A 136 -4.89 6.65 21.05
N GLU A 137 -5.34 7.52 21.92
CA GLU A 137 -6.51 8.34 21.66
C GLU A 137 -6.18 9.30 20.52
N LEU A 138 -6.99 9.25 19.48
CA LEU A 138 -6.75 10.00 18.26
C LEU A 138 -8.07 10.56 17.74
N SER A 139 -8.19 11.88 17.73
CA SER A 139 -9.35 12.61 17.27
C SER A 139 -9.19 13.07 15.80
N LEU A 140 -10.31 13.38 15.17
CA LEU A 140 -10.30 14.00 13.83
C LEU A 140 -9.54 15.34 13.82
N ASP A 141 -9.59 16.08 14.94
CA ASP A 141 -8.89 17.35 15.08
C ASP A 141 -7.38 17.20 15.03
N GLU A 142 -6.87 16.22 15.79
CA GLU A 142 -5.44 15.92 15.81
C GLU A 142 -4.95 15.45 14.43
N ILE A 143 -5.71 14.57 13.76
CA ILE A 143 -5.38 14.11 12.41
C ILE A 143 -5.32 15.28 11.41
N ALA A 144 -6.29 16.17 11.45
CA ALA A 144 -6.35 17.33 10.57
C ALA A 144 -5.25 18.36 10.87
N SER A 145 -5.04 18.66 12.18
CA SER A 145 -4.03 19.62 12.64
C SER A 145 -2.61 19.18 12.33
N HIS A 146 -2.33 17.84 12.37
CA HIS A 146 -1.01 17.32 12.06
C HIS A 146 -0.49 17.73 10.67
N ILE A 147 -1.40 17.86 9.70
CA ILE A 147 -1.04 18.29 8.34
C ILE A 147 -1.48 19.72 8.02
N GLY A 148 -1.90 20.49 9.01
CA GLY A 148 -2.27 21.90 8.86
C GLY A 148 -3.54 22.13 8.04
N VAL A 149 -4.54 21.25 8.13
CA VAL A 149 -5.84 21.45 7.46
C VAL A 149 -6.99 21.49 8.44
N SER A 150 -8.15 22.01 7.99
CA SER A 150 -9.37 21.98 8.78
C SER A 150 -9.98 20.57 8.82
N LYS A 151 -10.81 20.27 9.84
CA LYS A 151 -11.59 19.01 9.94
C LYS A 151 -12.41 18.75 8.71
N SER A 152 -13.07 19.78 8.15
CA SER A 152 -13.88 19.67 6.94
C SER A 152 -13.02 19.29 5.73
N THR A 153 -11.85 19.87 5.59
CA THR A 153 -10.88 19.52 4.54
C THR A 153 -10.42 18.07 4.69
N ALA A 154 -10.04 17.62 5.89
CA ALA A 154 -9.67 16.24 6.15
C ALA A 154 -10.78 15.25 5.79
N LEU A 155 -12.02 15.52 6.20
CA LEU A 155 -13.21 14.72 5.84
C LEU A 155 -13.43 14.64 4.33
N ASN A 156 -13.34 15.78 3.64
CA ASN A 156 -13.56 15.85 2.19
C ASN A 156 -12.48 15.09 1.43
N LEU A 157 -11.21 15.23 1.84
CA LEU A 157 -10.09 14.50 1.25
C LEU A 157 -10.26 12.98 1.43
N PHE A 158 -10.56 12.51 2.63
CA PHE A 158 -10.80 11.09 2.87
C PHE A 158 -11.98 10.54 2.09
N ARG A 159 -13.11 11.28 2.02
CA ARG A 159 -14.27 10.88 1.22
C ARG A 159 -13.94 10.81 -0.26
N ARG A 160 -13.20 11.78 -0.78
CA ARG A 160 -12.83 11.86 -2.19
C ARG A 160 -11.90 10.72 -2.61
N PHE A 161 -10.85 10.44 -1.83
CA PHE A 161 -9.81 9.51 -2.23
C PHE A 161 -9.98 8.10 -1.65
N LEU A 162 -10.63 7.95 -0.50
CA LEU A 162 -10.75 6.67 0.20
C LEU A 162 -12.20 6.23 0.42
N HIS A 163 -13.18 7.01 -0.04
CA HIS A 163 -14.60 6.75 0.13
C HIS A 163 -15.02 6.44 1.59
N THR A 164 -14.29 7.00 2.56
CA THR A 164 -14.49 6.79 3.98
C THR A 164 -14.22 8.07 4.76
N THR A 165 -14.26 8.02 6.10
CA THR A 165 -13.84 9.13 6.96
C THR A 165 -12.55 8.77 7.69
N PRO A 166 -11.74 9.75 8.17
CA PRO A 166 -10.54 9.47 8.96
C PRO A 166 -10.81 8.61 10.18
N VAL A 167 -11.93 8.84 10.89
CA VAL A 167 -12.33 8.07 12.07
C VAL A 167 -12.74 6.64 11.69
N ALA A 168 -13.49 6.45 10.63
CA ALA A 168 -13.87 5.12 10.15
C ALA A 168 -12.64 4.34 9.67
N TYR A 169 -11.69 5.01 9.02
CA TYR A 169 -10.42 4.44 8.60
C TYR A 169 -9.58 4.01 9.83
N LEU A 170 -9.44 4.85 10.85
CA LEU A 170 -8.77 4.54 12.11
C LEU A 170 -9.38 3.30 12.78
N ILE A 171 -10.72 3.24 12.86
CA ILE A 171 -11.42 2.06 13.41
C ILE A 171 -11.10 0.80 12.61
N GLY A 172 -11.14 0.88 11.27
CA GLY A 172 -10.78 -0.23 10.39
C GLY A 172 -9.36 -0.74 10.62
N TYR A 173 -8.40 0.17 10.73
CA TYR A 173 -6.99 -0.14 11.00
C TYR A 173 -6.80 -0.81 12.39
N ARG A 174 -7.44 -0.28 13.43
CA ARG A 174 -7.45 -0.87 14.78
C ARG A 174 -7.98 -2.31 14.77
N LEU A 175 -9.06 -2.56 14.03
CA LEU A 175 -9.63 -3.91 13.92
C LEU A 175 -8.69 -4.87 13.18
N GLN A 176 -7.96 -4.38 12.17
CA GLN A 176 -6.95 -5.16 11.46
C GLN A 176 -5.77 -5.50 12.38
N ALA A 177 -5.25 -4.54 13.14
CA ALA A 177 -4.21 -4.76 14.14
C ALA A 177 -4.66 -5.77 15.21
N ALA A 178 -5.90 -5.66 15.71
CA ALA A 178 -6.47 -6.61 16.65
C ALA A 178 -6.59 -8.01 16.05
N SER A 179 -6.98 -8.13 14.79
CA SER A 179 -7.06 -9.43 14.10
C SER A 179 -5.69 -10.11 14.00
N TRP A 180 -4.65 -9.33 13.71
CA TRP A 180 -3.28 -9.83 13.71
C TRP A 180 -2.84 -10.31 15.09
N LEU A 181 -3.09 -9.53 16.15
CA LEU A 181 -2.77 -9.91 17.53
C LEU A 181 -3.52 -11.18 17.98
N LEU A 182 -4.80 -11.33 17.60
CA LEU A 182 -5.59 -12.52 17.90
C LEU A 182 -5.03 -13.79 17.24
N LYS A 183 -4.49 -13.67 16.03
CA LYS A 183 -3.92 -14.80 15.29
C LYS A 183 -2.51 -15.17 15.75
N ASN A 184 -1.73 -14.20 16.21
CA ASN A 184 -0.30 -14.37 16.45
C ASN A 184 0.10 -14.33 17.93
N THR A 185 -0.86 -14.17 18.85
CA THR A 185 -0.57 -14.11 20.29
C THR A 185 -1.63 -14.84 21.11
N ASN A 186 -1.28 -15.25 22.33
CA ASN A 186 -2.21 -15.84 23.30
C ASN A 186 -2.78 -14.79 24.29
N LYS A 187 -2.77 -13.51 23.92
CA LYS A 187 -3.27 -12.43 24.78
C LYS A 187 -4.78 -12.51 24.95
N LYS A 188 -5.27 -12.09 26.13
CA LYS A 188 -6.71 -12.00 26.38
C LYS A 188 -7.35 -10.94 25.47
N VAL A 189 -8.59 -11.19 25.03
CA VAL A 189 -9.36 -10.27 24.17
C VAL A 189 -9.39 -8.83 24.71
N LYS A 190 -9.53 -8.69 26.04
CA LYS A 190 -9.50 -7.38 26.71
C LYS A 190 -8.17 -6.65 26.48
N THR A 191 -7.04 -7.35 26.62
CA THR A 191 -5.71 -6.79 26.40
C THR A 191 -5.52 -6.37 24.93
N ILE A 192 -5.93 -7.23 24.00
CA ILE A 192 -5.86 -6.97 22.56
C ILE A 192 -6.69 -5.72 22.19
N ALA A 193 -7.90 -5.60 22.74
CA ALA A 193 -8.73 -4.41 22.51
C ALA A 193 -8.00 -3.12 22.92
N TYR A 194 -7.40 -3.10 24.11
CA TYR A 194 -6.66 -1.91 24.58
C TYR A 194 -5.40 -1.63 23.76
N GLU A 195 -4.59 -2.65 23.48
CA GLU A 195 -3.37 -2.50 22.65
C GLU A 195 -3.67 -2.04 21.23
N SER A 196 -4.86 -2.37 20.73
CA SER A 196 -5.35 -1.92 19.43
C SER A 196 -6.06 -0.54 19.49
N GLY A 197 -5.99 0.16 20.62
CA GLY A 197 -6.51 1.51 20.78
C GLY A 197 -8.01 1.62 21.10
N PHE A 198 -8.68 0.51 21.45
CA PHE A 198 -10.07 0.57 21.91
C PHE A 198 -10.15 0.77 23.41
N ARG A 199 -10.88 1.80 23.86
CA ARG A 199 -11.11 2.09 25.30
C ARG A 199 -12.25 1.26 25.90
N ASN A 200 -13.15 0.76 25.05
CA ASN A 200 -14.32 -0.04 25.47
C ASN A 200 -14.31 -1.39 24.76
N VAL A 201 -14.24 -2.46 25.55
CA VAL A 201 -14.13 -3.84 25.04
C VAL A 201 -15.43 -4.29 24.38
N ASP A 202 -16.60 -3.89 24.90
CA ASP A 202 -17.90 -4.29 24.32
C ASP A 202 -18.10 -3.61 22.96
N TYR A 203 -17.67 -2.34 22.84
CA TYR A 203 -17.67 -1.64 21.55
C TYR A 203 -16.72 -2.31 20.55
N PHE A 204 -15.52 -2.68 20.99
CA PHE A 204 -14.57 -3.47 20.18
C PHE A 204 -15.20 -4.77 19.69
N CYS A 205 -15.73 -5.59 20.60
CA CYS A 205 -16.33 -6.89 20.27
C CYS A 205 -17.45 -6.74 19.25
N ARG A 206 -18.34 -5.75 19.43
CA ARG A 206 -19.44 -5.49 18.49
C ARG A 206 -18.93 -5.10 17.09
N LEU A 207 -17.92 -4.22 17.01
CA LEU A 207 -17.34 -3.82 15.73
C LEU A 207 -16.57 -4.97 15.06
N PHE A 208 -15.82 -5.74 15.85
CA PHE A 208 -15.04 -6.88 15.36
C PHE A 208 -15.96 -7.97 14.79
N LYS A 209 -16.99 -8.36 15.51
CA LYS A 209 -18.02 -9.30 15.03
C LYS A 209 -18.65 -8.83 13.72
N ARG A 210 -19.03 -7.55 13.63
CA ARG A 210 -19.62 -6.97 12.40
C ARG A 210 -18.65 -7.01 11.23
N ARG A 211 -17.36 -6.76 11.46
CA ARG A 211 -16.34 -6.69 10.41
C ARG A 211 -15.95 -8.05 9.86
N TYR A 212 -15.84 -9.05 10.73
CA TYR A 212 -15.30 -10.37 10.39
C TYR A 212 -16.35 -11.47 10.41
N HIS A 213 -17.63 -11.14 10.62
CA HIS A 213 -18.77 -12.08 10.68
C HIS A 213 -18.54 -13.24 11.66
N LEU A 214 -17.84 -12.98 12.77
CA LEU A 214 -17.54 -13.94 13.81
C LEU A 214 -18.55 -13.81 14.95
N THR A 215 -18.94 -14.93 15.52
CA THR A 215 -19.87 -15.01 16.67
C THR A 215 -19.16 -14.74 18.00
#